data_a1dad16888072aa9054f8936692d3d65
#
_entry.id   a1dad16888072aa9054f8936692d3d65
#
_cell.length_a   1.000
_cell.length_b   1.000
_cell.length_c   1.000
_cell.angle_alpha   90.00
_cell.angle_beta   90.00
_cell.angle_gamma   90.00
#
_symmetry.space_group_name_H-M   'P 1'
#
loop_
_entity.id
_entity.type
_entity.pdbx_description
1 polymer ?
#
loop_
_entity_poly.entity_id
_entity_poly.type
_entity_poly.pdbx_seq_one_letter_code
_entity_poly.pdbx_strand_id
1 'polypeptide(L)'
;MRNRGERTGVTRREFLGCITAAAALGSLPAARVFAATAPRTDDVLIVQFTAAGVRDGAVKVPKVVKTEREWRQQLSPLAFDVTRHAGTERSFTGAYWDFHEKGVYRCVCCNTALFSSTHKFDPHTGWPSFWKPIADENVVGPRAQTPGADPTEVTCHRCDAHLGDIYNDGPRPTGLRYCIDSVALTFVKAP
;
A
#
# COMPACT_ATOMS: atom_id res chain seq x y z
N MET A 1 71.00 -21.03 55.73
CA MET A 1 72.17 -21.03 54.84
C MET A 1 71.93 -20.03 53.78
N ARG A 2 72.46 -18.81 53.88
CA ARG A 2 73.64 -18.31 53.14
C ARG A 2 73.45 -18.47 51.66
N ASN A 3 73.50 -17.43 50.76
CA ASN A 3 74.38 -16.25 50.74
C ASN A 3 73.84 -15.39 49.56
N ARG A 4 73.70 -14.06 49.66
CA ARG A 4 74.65 -13.04 49.16
C ARG A 4 74.93 -13.21 47.66
N GLY A 5 74.87 -12.19 46.88
CA GLY A 5 75.10 -10.74 46.89
C GLY A 5 75.15 -10.32 45.46
N GLU A 6 75.12 -9.21 45.20
CA GLU A 6 75.80 -7.91 45.09
C GLU A 6 75.52 -7.32 43.66
N ARG A 7 74.87 -6.17 43.62
CA ARG A 7 75.38 -4.79 43.32
C ARG A 7 76.26 -4.68 42.10
N THR A 8 75.89 -3.85 41.26
CA THR A 8 76.34 -2.47 40.79
C THR A 8 75.97 -2.34 39.36
N GLY A 9 75.72 -1.24 38.77
CA GLY A 9 75.94 0.12 39.06
C GLY A 9 75.35 1.02 37.98
N VAL A 10 75.15 2.26 38.32
CA VAL A 10 74.63 3.39 37.64
C VAL A 10 75.47 3.85 36.44
N THR A 11 74.86 4.37 35.35
CA THR A 11 75.27 5.62 34.71
C THR A 11 74.21 5.97 33.65
N ARG A 12 73.51 7.01 33.81
CA ARG A 12 73.49 8.37 33.32
C ARG A 12 73.43 8.56 31.79
N ARG A 13 72.35 9.27 31.43
CA ARG A 13 72.19 10.21 30.33
C ARG A 13 72.19 9.65 28.92
N GLU A 14 71.01 9.78 28.29
CA GLU A 14 70.91 10.88 27.26
C GLU A 14 69.45 11.15 26.95
N PHE A 15 69.15 12.45 26.91
CA PHE A 15 67.98 13.10 26.38
C PHE A 15 67.88 12.83 24.91
N LEU A 16 66.65 12.56 24.39
CA LEU A 16 66.20 13.16 23.12
C LEU A 16 64.78 12.81 22.85
N GLY A 17 63.95 13.82 22.83
CA GLY A 17 63.01 14.11 21.76
C GLY A 17 61.71 13.28 21.71
N CYS A 18 60.70 13.61 22.54
CA CYS A 18 59.32 13.29 22.23
C CYS A 18 58.81 14.16 21.07
N ILE A 19 58.69 13.59 19.92
CA ILE A 19 57.88 14.16 18.85
C ILE A 19 56.48 13.54 18.96
N THR A 20 55.51 14.25 19.54
CA THR A 20 54.11 13.88 19.56
C THR A 20 53.53 14.19 18.17
N ALA A 21 53.40 13.17 17.33
CA ALA A 21 52.59 13.22 16.13
C ALA A 21 51.10 13.15 16.50
N ALA A 22 50.45 14.29 16.54
CA ALA A 22 48.99 14.33 16.65
C ALA A 22 48.37 13.82 15.34
N ALA A 23 47.88 12.59 15.36
CA ALA A 23 47.07 12.07 14.28
C ALA A 23 45.69 12.75 14.28
N ALA A 24 45.51 13.73 13.38
CA ALA A 24 44.20 14.28 13.11
C ALA A 24 43.33 13.21 12.42
N LEU A 25 42.43 12.59 13.18
CA LEU A 25 41.34 11.76 12.66
C LEU A 25 40.35 12.67 11.92
N GLY A 26 40.59 12.85 10.62
CA GLY A 26 39.63 13.49 9.73
C GLY A 26 38.37 12.65 9.62
N SER A 27 37.27 13.11 10.19
CA SER A 27 35.94 12.56 10.00
C SER A 27 35.53 12.73 8.55
N LEU A 28 35.64 11.70 7.74
CA LEU A 28 35.05 11.69 6.40
C LEU A 28 33.52 11.71 6.54
N PRO A 29 32.80 12.62 5.84
CA PRO A 29 31.37 12.59 5.85
C PRO A 29 30.90 11.27 5.21
N ALA A 30 30.12 10.48 5.94
CA ALA A 30 29.48 9.29 5.42
C ALA A 30 28.59 9.69 4.25
N ALA A 31 29.05 9.46 3.03
CA ALA A 31 28.23 9.58 1.84
C ALA A 31 27.05 8.61 1.99
N ARG A 32 25.84 9.15 2.21
CA ARG A 32 24.62 8.38 2.13
C ARG A 32 24.47 7.90 0.69
N VAL A 33 24.90 6.69 0.43
CA VAL A 33 24.58 5.98 -0.80
C VAL A 33 23.08 5.74 -0.77
N PHE A 34 22.32 6.54 -1.52
CA PHE A 34 20.95 6.19 -1.86
C PHE A 34 21.04 4.95 -2.73
N ALA A 35 20.84 3.80 -2.13
CA ALA A 35 20.69 2.57 -2.86
C ALA A 35 19.46 2.75 -3.79
N ALA A 36 19.70 2.83 -5.09
CA ALA A 36 18.66 2.73 -6.09
C ALA A 36 17.96 1.39 -5.84
N THR A 37 16.72 1.44 -5.37
CA THR A 37 15.93 0.25 -5.11
C THR A 37 15.76 -0.45 -6.46
N ALA A 38 16.31 -1.65 -6.60
CA ALA A 38 16.09 -2.48 -7.77
C ALA A 38 14.57 -2.60 -8.04
N PRO A 39 14.12 -2.67 -9.31
CA PRO A 39 12.71 -2.80 -9.62
C PRO A 39 12.17 -4.04 -8.90
N ARG A 40 11.16 -3.82 -8.05
CA ARG A 40 10.53 -4.90 -7.30
C ARG A 40 9.70 -5.70 -8.28
N THR A 41 9.80 -7.01 -8.24
CA THR A 41 9.04 -7.94 -9.10
C THR A 41 7.52 -7.92 -8.82
N ASP A 42 7.13 -7.21 -7.78
CA ASP A 42 5.76 -7.06 -7.30
C ASP A 42 5.11 -5.71 -7.68
N ASP A 43 5.71 -4.95 -8.59
CA ASP A 43 5.12 -3.71 -9.12
C ASP A 43 3.89 -4.01 -9.99
N VAL A 44 2.85 -3.22 -9.80
CA VAL A 44 1.60 -3.30 -10.59
C VAL A 44 1.35 -2.02 -11.36
N LEU A 45 0.73 -2.15 -12.53
CA LEU A 45 0.29 -1.01 -13.33
C LEU A 45 -1.07 -0.54 -12.81
N ILE A 46 -1.17 0.74 -12.45
CA ILE A 46 -2.42 1.40 -12.13
C ILE A 46 -2.59 2.68 -12.95
N VAL A 47 -3.82 3.13 -13.11
CA VAL A 47 -4.13 4.44 -13.68
C VAL A 47 -4.46 5.43 -12.57
N GLN A 48 -3.79 6.57 -12.58
CA GLN A 48 -4.06 7.66 -11.65
C GLN A 48 -5.17 8.59 -12.17
N PHE A 49 -5.93 9.16 -11.23
CA PHE A 49 -7.01 10.09 -11.50
C PHE A 49 -6.97 11.24 -10.50
N THR A 50 -7.27 12.44 -10.98
CA THR A 50 -7.49 13.62 -10.14
C THR A 50 -8.78 13.46 -9.31
N ALA A 51 -9.04 14.40 -8.39
CA ALA A 51 -10.31 14.46 -7.65
C ALA A 51 -11.53 14.63 -8.60
N ALA A 52 -11.36 15.35 -9.71
CA ALA A 52 -12.39 15.53 -10.73
C ALA A 52 -12.63 14.27 -11.59
N GLY A 53 -11.89 13.17 -11.36
CA GLY A 53 -12.00 11.95 -12.17
C GLY A 53 -11.32 12.05 -13.54
N VAL A 54 -10.46 13.06 -13.76
CA VAL A 54 -9.67 13.19 -14.99
C VAL A 54 -8.49 12.21 -14.91
N ARG A 55 -8.27 11.45 -15.98
CA ARG A 55 -7.17 10.51 -16.10
C ARG A 55 -5.83 11.26 -16.13
N ASP A 56 -4.94 10.93 -15.17
CA ASP A 56 -3.62 11.57 -15.04
C ASP A 56 -2.49 10.71 -15.67
N GLY A 57 -2.73 9.44 -15.89
CA GLY A 57 -1.82 8.54 -16.58
C GLY A 57 -1.69 7.16 -15.93
N ALA A 58 -1.04 6.26 -16.66
CA ALA A 58 -0.73 4.91 -16.16
C ALA A 58 0.69 4.92 -15.55
N VAL A 59 0.83 4.36 -14.35
CA VAL A 59 2.10 4.31 -13.61
C VAL A 59 2.32 2.92 -13.02
N LYS A 60 3.57 2.49 -12.98
CA LYS A 60 3.98 1.32 -12.21
C LYS A 60 4.26 1.73 -10.78
N VAL A 61 3.62 1.06 -9.85
CA VAL A 61 3.74 1.32 -8.41
C VAL A 61 3.92 0.01 -7.64
N PRO A 62 4.64 0.01 -6.52
CA PRO A 62 4.72 -1.16 -5.66
C PRO A 62 3.33 -1.59 -5.17
N LYS A 63 3.09 -2.89 -5.10
CA LYS A 63 1.96 -3.42 -4.35
C LYS A 63 2.03 -2.94 -2.90
N VAL A 64 0.87 -2.67 -2.32
CA VAL A 64 0.77 -2.33 -0.90
C VAL A 64 0.55 -3.61 -0.11
N VAL A 65 1.61 -4.10 0.50
CA VAL A 65 1.59 -5.29 1.35
C VAL A 65 1.83 -4.86 2.79
N LYS A 66 0.94 -5.23 3.68
CA LYS A 66 1.02 -4.97 5.13
C LYS A 66 0.68 -6.23 5.90
N THR A 67 1.17 -6.31 7.12
CA THR A 67 0.76 -7.33 8.08
C THR A 67 -0.69 -7.13 8.52
N GLU A 68 -1.33 -8.18 8.99
CA GLU A 68 -2.68 -8.12 9.53
C GLU A 68 -2.80 -7.08 10.67
N ARG A 69 -1.78 -6.99 11.52
CA ARG A 69 -1.71 -6.00 12.59
C ARG A 69 -1.72 -4.56 12.06
N GLU A 70 -0.96 -4.25 11.00
CA GLU A 70 -0.90 -2.93 10.40
C GLU A 70 -2.22 -2.56 9.71
N TRP A 71 -2.89 -3.54 9.07
CA TRP A 71 -4.22 -3.32 8.51
C TRP A 71 -5.26 -3.03 9.59
N ARG A 72 -5.24 -3.77 10.72
CA ARG A 72 -6.14 -3.52 11.87
C ARG A 72 -5.92 -2.15 12.51
N GLN A 73 -4.72 -1.60 12.44
CA GLN A 73 -4.42 -0.24 12.94
C GLN A 73 -4.94 0.86 11.99
N GLN A 74 -5.03 0.57 10.70
CA GLN A 74 -5.45 1.53 9.67
C GLN A 74 -6.97 1.53 9.45
N LEU A 75 -7.61 0.39 9.54
CA LEU A 75 -8.99 0.16 9.13
C LEU A 75 -9.92 0.05 10.34
N SER A 76 -11.19 0.41 10.14
CA SER A 76 -12.24 0.04 11.10
C SER A 76 -12.39 -1.49 11.15
N PRO A 77 -12.91 -2.07 12.24
CA PRO A 77 -13.12 -3.52 12.32
C PRO A 77 -13.90 -4.10 11.14
N LEU A 78 -14.97 -3.44 10.71
CA LEU A 78 -15.78 -3.88 9.58
C LEU A 78 -15.03 -3.74 8.24
N ALA A 79 -14.32 -2.61 8.01
CA ALA A 79 -13.52 -2.43 6.81
C ALA A 79 -12.38 -3.45 6.72
N PHE A 80 -11.78 -3.81 7.86
CA PHE A 80 -10.78 -4.86 7.93
C PHE A 80 -11.36 -6.22 7.57
N ASP A 81 -12.51 -6.60 8.16
CA ASP A 81 -13.17 -7.88 7.89
C ASP A 81 -13.54 -8.00 6.40
N VAL A 82 -14.20 -6.98 5.86
CA VAL A 82 -14.57 -6.95 4.44
C VAL A 82 -13.34 -7.01 3.54
N THR A 83 -12.37 -6.11 3.73
CA THR A 83 -11.29 -5.95 2.74
C THR A 83 -10.19 -7.01 2.84
N ARG A 84 -10.04 -7.68 3.99
CA ARG A 84 -8.95 -8.63 4.23
C ARG A 84 -9.40 -10.08 4.45
N HIS A 85 -10.70 -10.29 4.76
CA HIS A 85 -11.28 -11.62 4.99
C HIS A 85 -12.46 -11.91 4.06
N ALA A 86 -12.68 -11.09 3.02
CA ALA A 86 -13.80 -11.20 2.08
C ALA A 86 -15.18 -11.28 2.79
N GLY A 87 -15.32 -10.50 3.87
CA GLY A 87 -16.62 -10.30 4.52
C GLY A 87 -17.52 -9.40 3.67
N THR A 88 -18.78 -9.25 4.06
CA THR A 88 -19.74 -8.35 3.39
C THR A 88 -20.46 -7.50 4.42
N GLU A 89 -20.61 -6.21 4.16
CA GLU A 89 -21.43 -5.32 4.99
C GLU A 89 -22.92 -5.64 4.80
N ARG A 90 -23.72 -5.32 5.82
CA ARG A 90 -25.18 -5.49 5.71
C ARG A 90 -25.75 -4.53 4.66
N SER A 91 -26.65 -5.01 3.80
CA SER A 91 -27.35 -4.20 2.79
C SER A 91 -28.10 -3.01 3.42
N PHE A 92 -28.15 -1.89 2.72
CA PHE A 92 -28.79 -0.64 3.13
C PHE A 92 -28.20 0.04 4.37
N THR A 93 -26.99 -0.37 4.84
CA THR A 93 -26.34 0.23 6.01
C THR A 93 -25.04 0.96 5.69
N GLY A 94 -24.45 0.70 4.54
CA GLY A 94 -23.20 1.34 4.11
C GLY A 94 -23.39 2.80 3.72
N ALA A 95 -22.31 3.56 3.68
CA ALA A 95 -22.36 5.01 3.44
C ALA A 95 -22.71 5.39 2.00
N TYR A 96 -22.56 4.49 1.03
CA TYR A 96 -22.58 4.85 -0.40
C TYR A 96 -23.68 4.16 -1.22
N TRP A 97 -24.55 3.33 -0.67
CA TRP A 97 -25.63 2.70 -1.43
C TRP A 97 -26.59 3.75 -2.02
N ASP A 98 -27.00 4.75 -1.22
CA ASP A 98 -27.88 5.88 -1.64
C ASP A 98 -27.10 7.23 -1.65
N PHE A 99 -25.89 7.22 -2.25
CA PHE A 99 -25.01 8.39 -2.30
C PHE A 99 -24.85 8.86 -3.74
N HIS A 100 -25.18 10.14 -4.04
CA HIS A 100 -25.31 10.68 -5.38
C HIS A 100 -24.33 11.81 -5.72
N GLU A 101 -23.42 12.16 -4.82
CA GLU A 101 -22.43 13.22 -5.08
C GLU A 101 -21.49 12.83 -6.23
N LYS A 102 -21.06 13.86 -6.99
CA LYS A 102 -20.09 13.68 -8.08
C LYS A 102 -18.67 13.55 -7.54
N GLY A 103 -17.93 12.54 -8.00
CA GLY A 103 -16.56 12.31 -7.55
C GLY A 103 -16.04 10.90 -7.85
N VAL A 104 -14.98 10.55 -7.17
CA VAL A 104 -14.23 9.31 -7.35
C VAL A 104 -14.28 8.48 -6.08
N TYR A 105 -14.64 7.22 -6.19
CA TYR A 105 -14.54 6.22 -5.14
C TYR A 105 -13.15 5.57 -5.20
N ARG A 106 -12.47 5.57 -4.07
CA ARG A 106 -11.10 5.07 -3.91
C ARG A 106 -11.05 3.93 -2.90
N CYS A 107 -10.05 3.07 -3.04
CA CYS A 107 -9.81 1.99 -2.09
C CYS A 107 -9.48 2.52 -0.70
N VAL A 108 -10.21 2.09 0.34
CA VAL A 108 -9.98 2.46 1.73
C VAL A 108 -8.59 2.03 2.23
N CYS A 109 -8.04 0.95 1.66
CA CYS A 109 -6.75 0.39 2.04
C CYS A 109 -5.55 1.17 1.47
N CYS A 110 -5.58 1.58 0.19
CA CYS A 110 -4.41 2.09 -0.52
C CYS A 110 -4.67 3.36 -1.35
N ASN A 111 -5.87 3.91 -1.28
CA ASN A 111 -6.28 5.14 -1.98
C ASN A 111 -6.22 5.07 -3.53
N THR A 112 -6.14 3.88 -4.12
CA THR A 112 -6.25 3.70 -5.58
C THR A 112 -7.66 4.08 -6.03
N ALA A 113 -7.80 4.85 -7.13
CA ALA A 113 -9.09 5.18 -7.72
C ALA A 113 -9.73 3.93 -8.32
N LEU A 114 -10.94 3.59 -7.90
CA LEU A 114 -11.61 2.34 -8.30
C LEU A 114 -12.83 2.59 -9.20
N PHE A 115 -13.71 3.50 -8.80
CA PHE A 115 -14.95 3.77 -9.51
C PHE A 115 -15.23 5.27 -9.62
N SER A 116 -16.01 5.65 -10.63
CA SER A 116 -16.50 7.01 -10.81
C SER A 116 -17.99 7.07 -10.49
N SER A 117 -18.45 8.17 -9.88
CA SER A 117 -19.88 8.44 -9.71
C SER A 117 -20.67 8.45 -11.00
N THR A 118 -20.01 8.71 -12.15
CA THR A 118 -20.65 8.65 -13.48
C THR A 118 -20.99 7.23 -13.94
N HIS A 119 -20.38 6.22 -13.30
CA HIS A 119 -20.64 4.81 -13.57
C HIS A 119 -21.58 4.17 -12.55
N LYS A 120 -21.94 4.91 -11.50
CA LYS A 120 -22.82 4.44 -10.44
C LYS A 120 -24.27 4.40 -10.90
N PHE A 121 -25.00 3.38 -10.49
CA PHE A 121 -26.44 3.26 -10.68
C PHE A 121 -27.06 2.58 -9.45
N ASP A 122 -28.39 2.65 -9.32
CA ASP A 122 -29.10 2.02 -8.23
C ASP A 122 -29.76 0.72 -8.69
N PRO A 123 -29.28 -0.45 -8.27
CA PRO A 123 -29.90 -1.74 -8.51
C PRO A 123 -30.94 -2.12 -7.45
N HIS A 124 -31.22 -1.26 -6.46
CA HIS A 124 -32.09 -1.50 -5.31
C HIS A 124 -31.67 -2.68 -4.44
N THR A 125 -30.36 -2.99 -4.38
CA THR A 125 -29.80 -4.09 -3.58
C THR A 125 -29.26 -3.66 -2.22
N GLY A 126 -29.05 -2.35 -2.02
CA GLY A 126 -28.53 -1.77 -0.78
C GLY A 126 -27.00 -1.71 -0.70
N TRP A 127 -26.31 -1.92 -1.81
CA TRP A 127 -24.88 -1.71 -1.98
C TRP A 127 -24.59 -0.74 -3.15
N PRO A 128 -23.53 0.09 -3.08
CA PRO A 128 -23.11 0.90 -4.21
C PRO A 128 -22.76 0.04 -5.41
N SER A 129 -23.36 0.31 -6.55
CA SER A 129 -23.19 -0.50 -7.74
C SER A 129 -22.74 0.33 -8.93
N PHE A 130 -21.82 -0.24 -9.71
CA PHE A 130 -21.20 0.42 -10.85
C PHE A 130 -21.23 -0.50 -12.07
N TRP A 131 -21.46 0.06 -13.27
CA TRP A 131 -21.48 -0.75 -14.49
C TRP A 131 -20.08 -0.97 -15.11
N LYS A 132 -19.04 -0.27 -14.60
CA LYS A 132 -17.62 -0.53 -14.87
C LYS A 132 -16.72 0.16 -13.84
N PRO A 133 -15.44 -0.24 -13.67
CA PRO A 133 -14.45 0.50 -12.93
C PRO A 133 -14.10 1.83 -13.64
N ILE A 134 -13.38 2.72 -12.95
CA ILE A 134 -12.85 3.96 -13.53
C ILE A 134 -11.71 3.67 -14.53
N ALA A 135 -10.94 2.59 -14.27
CA ALA A 135 -9.95 2.00 -15.16
C ALA A 135 -9.83 0.50 -14.85
N ASP A 136 -9.75 -0.32 -15.89
CA ASP A 136 -9.68 -1.79 -15.74
C ASP A 136 -8.37 -2.21 -15.04
N GLU A 137 -7.29 -1.44 -15.19
CA GLU A 137 -6.00 -1.68 -14.55
C GLU A 137 -6.04 -1.54 -13.03
N ASN A 138 -7.05 -0.87 -12.47
CA ASN A 138 -7.13 -0.59 -11.03
C ASN A 138 -7.91 -1.65 -10.24
N VAL A 139 -8.63 -2.51 -10.94
CA VAL A 139 -9.52 -3.52 -10.37
C VAL A 139 -9.21 -4.87 -11.00
N VAL A 140 -9.17 -5.91 -10.19
CA VAL A 140 -9.06 -7.29 -10.67
C VAL A 140 -10.44 -7.93 -10.52
N GLY A 141 -11.00 -8.34 -11.66
CA GLY A 141 -12.26 -9.08 -11.71
C GLY A 141 -12.06 -10.59 -11.54
N PRO A 142 -13.08 -11.39 -11.89
CA PRO A 142 -13.11 -12.82 -11.66
C PRO A 142 -11.86 -13.55 -12.13
N ARG A 143 -11.22 -14.27 -11.22
CA ARG A 143 -10.06 -15.12 -11.51
C ARG A 143 -10.51 -16.55 -11.78
N ALA A 144 -11.32 -16.77 -12.80
CA ALA A 144 -11.88 -18.06 -13.15
C ALA A 144 -10.85 -19.21 -13.34
N GLN A 145 -9.55 -18.88 -13.35
CA GLN A 145 -8.47 -19.85 -13.53
C GLN A 145 -7.62 -20.08 -12.29
N THR A 146 -7.92 -19.44 -11.16
CA THR A 146 -7.21 -19.68 -9.91
C THR A 146 -7.98 -20.71 -9.08
N PRO A 147 -7.44 -21.91 -8.82
CA PRO A 147 -8.12 -22.90 -7.99
C PRO A 147 -8.46 -22.34 -6.61
N GLY A 148 -9.72 -22.42 -6.22
CA GLY A 148 -10.22 -21.92 -4.93
C GLY A 148 -10.52 -20.42 -4.85
N ALA A 149 -10.33 -19.65 -5.96
CA ALA A 149 -10.81 -18.28 -6.02
C ALA A 149 -12.33 -18.24 -6.27
N ASP A 150 -13.00 -17.27 -5.64
CA ASP A 150 -14.39 -16.97 -5.95
C ASP A 150 -14.49 -16.45 -7.39
N PRO A 151 -15.32 -17.03 -8.27
CA PRO A 151 -15.45 -16.61 -9.65
C PRO A 151 -16.13 -15.26 -9.82
N THR A 152 -16.68 -14.67 -8.77
CA THR A 152 -17.34 -13.36 -8.78
C THR A 152 -16.53 -12.27 -8.11
N GLU A 153 -15.51 -12.61 -7.31
CA GLU A 153 -14.76 -11.68 -6.49
C GLU A 153 -14.12 -10.55 -7.30
N VAL A 154 -14.27 -9.34 -6.78
CA VAL A 154 -13.61 -8.11 -7.26
C VAL A 154 -12.63 -7.60 -6.22
N THR A 155 -11.37 -7.40 -6.61
CA THR A 155 -10.32 -6.91 -5.71
C THR A 155 -9.62 -5.68 -6.24
N CYS A 156 -9.01 -4.89 -5.34
CA CYS A 156 -8.13 -3.79 -5.70
C CYS A 156 -6.80 -4.33 -6.24
N HIS A 157 -6.40 -3.93 -7.45
CA HIS A 157 -5.16 -4.43 -8.07
C HIS A 157 -3.89 -4.08 -7.29
N ARG A 158 -3.88 -2.95 -6.56
CA ARG A 158 -2.67 -2.49 -5.85
C ARG A 158 -2.45 -3.14 -4.49
N CYS A 159 -3.51 -3.56 -3.77
CA CYS A 159 -3.35 -4.03 -2.39
C CYS A 159 -4.13 -5.32 -2.09
N ASP A 160 -4.72 -5.93 -3.11
CA ASP A 160 -5.54 -7.15 -3.01
C ASP A 160 -6.69 -7.04 -1.97
N ALA A 161 -7.18 -5.82 -1.71
CA ALA A 161 -8.36 -5.64 -0.88
C ALA A 161 -9.57 -6.21 -1.60
N HIS A 162 -10.33 -7.08 -0.92
CA HIS A 162 -11.67 -7.45 -1.37
C HIS A 162 -12.54 -6.20 -1.42
N LEU A 163 -13.32 -6.05 -2.49
CA LEU A 163 -14.17 -4.89 -2.75
C LEU A 163 -15.66 -5.28 -2.78
N GLY A 164 -15.98 -6.49 -3.17
CA GLY A 164 -17.29 -7.01 -3.44
C GLY A 164 -17.29 -7.96 -4.64
N ASP A 165 -18.41 -8.04 -5.37
CA ASP A 165 -18.62 -9.02 -6.44
C ASP A 165 -19.11 -8.40 -7.75
N ILE A 166 -18.93 -9.14 -8.85
CA ILE A 166 -19.41 -8.79 -10.19
C ILE A 166 -20.54 -9.74 -10.62
N TYR A 167 -21.58 -9.17 -11.22
CA TYR A 167 -22.77 -9.88 -11.74
C TYR A 167 -23.05 -9.45 -13.19
N ASN A 168 -23.81 -10.30 -13.91
CA ASN A 168 -24.20 -10.09 -15.32
C ASN A 168 -25.61 -9.48 -15.46
N ASP A 169 -26.06 -8.74 -14.46
CA ASP A 169 -27.40 -8.12 -14.37
C ASP A 169 -27.36 -6.59 -14.35
N GLY A 170 -26.26 -6.01 -14.82
CA GLY A 170 -26.08 -4.57 -14.90
C GLY A 170 -26.68 -3.94 -16.15
N PRO A 171 -26.67 -2.59 -16.23
CA PRO A 171 -27.19 -1.84 -17.38
C PRO A 171 -26.23 -1.88 -18.58
N ARG A 172 -26.75 -1.51 -19.75
CA ARG A 172 -25.90 -1.18 -20.90
C ARG A 172 -24.95 -0.02 -20.55
N PRO A 173 -23.74 0.07 -21.13
CA PRO A 173 -23.26 -0.71 -22.27
C PRO A 173 -22.63 -2.07 -21.92
N THR A 174 -22.22 -2.31 -20.66
CA THR A 174 -21.47 -3.53 -20.32
C THR A 174 -22.34 -4.73 -19.97
N GLY A 175 -23.54 -4.51 -19.44
CA GLY A 175 -24.35 -5.58 -18.85
C GLY A 175 -23.82 -6.06 -17.50
N LEU A 176 -22.75 -5.42 -16.97
CA LEU A 176 -22.09 -5.81 -15.72
C LEU A 176 -22.57 -4.94 -14.56
N ARG A 177 -22.62 -5.53 -13.38
CA ARG A 177 -22.82 -4.85 -12.10
C ARG A 177 -21.73 -5.23 -11.13
N TYR A 178 -20.86 -4.27 -10.84
CA TYR A 178 -19.90 -4.32 -9.75
C TYR A 178 -20.62 -3.92 -8.46
N CYS A 179 -20.99 -4.89 -7.63
CA CYS A 179 -21.65 -4.70 -6.35
C CYS A 179 -20.58 -4.57 -5.27
N ILE A 180 -20.38 -3.39 -4.74
CA ILE A 180 -19.20 -3.06 -3.94
C ILE A 180 -19.61 -2.71 -2.52
N ASP A 181 -18.87 -3.19 -1.52
CA ASP A 181 -19.08 -2.82 -0.13
C ASP A 181 -18.67 -1.36 0.11
N SER A 182 -19.56 -0.56 0.71
CA SER A 182 -19.27 0.85 1.02
C SER A 182 -18.03 1.00 1.89
N VAL A 183 -17.84 0.11 2.87
CA VAL A 183 -16.69 0.16 3.80
C VAL A 183 -15.35 -0.13 3.13
N ALA A 184 -15.35 -0.72 1.94
CA ALA A 184 -14.15 -0.91 1.13
C ALA A 184 -13.72 0.37 0.39
N LEU A 185 -14.55 1.42 0.44
CA LEU A 185 -14.40 2.65 -0.32
C LEU A 185 -14.20 3.87 0.57
N THR A 186 -13.51 4.86 0.02
CA THR A 186 -13.55 6.26 0.43
C THR A 186 -14.01 7.09 -0.76
N PHE A 187 -14.63 8.24 -0.52
CA PHE A 187 -15.11 9.12 -1.57
C PHE A 187 -14.33 10.44 -1.60
N VAL A 188 -13.93 10.85 -2.80
CA VAL A 188 -13.33 12.16 -3.06
C VAL A 188 -14.28 12.93 -3.96
N LYS A 189 -14.87 14.01 -3.40
CA LYS A 189 -15.78 14.88 -4.13
C LYS A 189 -15.05 15.61 -5.26
N ALA A 190 -15.68 15.68 -6.41
CA ALA A 190 -15.21 16.54 -7.50
C ALA A 190 -15.34 18.03 -7.09
N PRO A 191 -14.40 18.88 -7.52
CA PRO A 191 -14.45 20.32 -7.27
C PRO A 191 -15.67 21.00 -7.90
#